data_5e97aef86349fe7983422d7e9511ce91
#
_entry.id   5e97aef86349fe7983422d7e9511ce91
#
_cell.length_a   1.000
_cell.length_b   1.000
_cell.length_c   1.000
_cell.angle_alpha   90.00
_cell.angle_beta   90.00
_cell.angle_gamma   90.00
#
_symmetry.space_group_name_H-M   'P 1'
#
loop_
_entity.id
_entity.type
_entity.pdbx_description
1 polymer ?
#
loop_
_entity_poly.entity_id
_entity_poly.type
_entity_poly.pdbx_seq_one_letter_code
_entity_poly.pdbx_strand_id
1 'polypeptide(L)'
;MTDAADTADNAELSAPGGTDVSLASQLLTLQRIDTEADQLVVRRKRLPERDDLATRTSQMTTWEKRRTQLVQRLGELTAVIESAEAANAELTTDRERLEAQMKTVIAPREAEALMHEIETIDGKRDELDDEELAALEEQAALDDDLTAHLGTEESLRAALRSSDEALARVCDDIDAELAGLADQRVAALEPLDSSVASHYDAVRSSAGVAVAELKGHRCEGCHLDLSAAEVDTAKEEAAESGFTDCPQCGRMLIV
;
A
#
# COMPACT_ATOMS: atom_id res chain seq x y z
N MET A 1 88.31 30.91 -20.47
CA MET A 1 88.62 30.42 -19.11
C MET A 1 87.30 29.96 -18.46
N THR A 2 87.25 28.65 -18.31
CA THR A 2 86.55 27.77 -17.36
C THR A 2 85.03 27.86 -17.38
N ASP A 3 84.33 27.02 -18.02
CA ASP A 3 84.04 25.58 -17.88
C ASP A 3 83.54 25.25 -16.49
N ALA A 4 82.23 24.91 -16.37
CA ALA A 4 81.66 24.07 -15.37
C ALA A 4 80.31 23.54 -15.89
N ALA A 5 80.30 22.25 -16.26
CA ALA A 5 79.16 21.44 -16.56
C ALA A 5 78.29 21.28 -15.28
N ASP A 6 77.01 21.43 -15.39
CA ASP A 6 76.04 21.03 -14.35
C ASP A 6 75.18 19.90 -14.92
N THR A 7 75.35 18.74 -14.31
CA THR A 7 74.60 17.49 -14.58
C THR A 7 73.26 17.59 -13.93
N ALA A 8 72.20 17.73 -14.73
CA ALA A 8 70.81 17.61 -14.23
C ALA A 8 70.54 16.13 -13.96
N ASP A 9 70.36 15.86 -12.67
CA ASP A 9 69.86 14.62 -12.08
C ASP A 9 68.38 14.48 -12.40
N ASN A 10 68.03 13.53 -13.23
CA ASN A 10 66.66 13.22 -13.67
C ASN A 10 66.07 12.26 -12.64
N ALA A 11 65.48 12.82 -11.56
CA ALA A 11 64.71 12.04 -10.61
C ALA A 11 63.36 11.64 -11.25
N GLU A 12 63.30 10.42 -11.73
CA GLU A 12 62.00 9.76 -12.05
C GLU A 12 61.09 9.81 -10.81
N LEU A 13 60.06 10.64 -10.88
CA LEU A 13 58.92 10.54 -9.97
C LEU A 13 58.15 9.25 -10.30
N SER A 14 58.44 8.19 -9.56
CA SER A 14 57.56 7.02 -9.45
C SER A 14 56.18 7.50 -9.00
N ALA A 15 55.18 7.29 -9.85
CA ALA A 15 53.78 7.47 -9.49
C ALA A 15 53.45 6.57 -8.28
N PRO A 16 52.66 7.05 -7.30
CA PRO A 16 52.23 6.22 -6.18
C PRO A 16 51.40 5.04 -6.71
N GLY A 17 51.87 3.86 -6.39
CA GLY A 17 51.25 2.59 -6.79
C GLY A 17 49.76 2.56 -6.48
N GLY A 18 48.97 2.12 -7.45
CA GLY A 18 47.59 1.74 -7.25
C GLY A 18 47.53 0.78 -6.04
N THR A 19 46.67 1.06 -5.07
CA THR A 19 46.40 0.14 -3.97
C THR A 19 45.80 -1.12 -4.58
N ASP A 20 46.59 -2.16 -4.64
CA ASP A 20 46.16 -3.50 -5.08
C ASP A 20 45.13 -3.98 -4.04
N VAL A 21 43.84 -3.77 -4.35
CA VAL A 21 42.74 -4.12 -3.45
C VAL A 21 42.64 -5.64 -3.47
N SER A 22 42.88 -6.28 -2.33
CA SER A 22 42.90 -7.75 -2.26
C SER A 22 41.53 -8.33 -2.71
N LEU A 23 41.58 -9.53 -3.34
CA LEU A 23 40.37 -10.23 -3.79
C LEU A 23 39.32 -10.37 -2.63
N ALA A 24 39.80 -10.65 -1.43
CA ALA A 24 38.96 -10.68 -0.22
C ALA A 24 38.17 -9.38 -0.01
N SER A 25 38.86 -8.22 -0.13
CA SER A 25 38.22 -6.90 0.01
C SER A 25 37.21 -6.61 -1.10
N GLN A 26 37.49 -7.05 -2.33
CA GLN A 26 36.56 -6.92 -3.46
C GLN A 26 35.31 -7.76 -3.25
N LEU A 27 35.44 -9.01 -2.84
CA LEU A 27 34.32 -9.92 -2.52
C LEU A 27 33.46 -9.42 -1.37
N LEU A 28 34.08 -8.92 -0.30
CA LEU A 28 33.36 -8.31 0.82
C LEU A 28 32.61 -7.04 0.41
N THR A 29 33.21 -6.24 -0.48
CA THR A 29 32.54 -5.05 -1.02
C THR A 29 31.33 -5.43 -1.85
N LEU A 30 31.43 -6.42 -2.72
CA LEU A 30 30.33 -6.92 -3.53
C LEU A 30 29.21 -7.48 -2.65
N GLN A 31 29.57 -8.28 -1.62
CA GLN A 31 28.60 -8.81 -0.66
C GLN A 31 27.88 -7.70 0.11
N ARG A 32 28.56 -6.64 0.51
CA ARG A 32 27.95 -5.50 1.17
C ARG A 32 26.90 -4.82 0.29
N ILE A 33 27.24 -4.55 -0.97
CA ILE A 33 26.33 -3.97 -1.97
C ILE A 33 25.08 -4.83 -2.12
N ASP A 34 25.27 -6.14 -2.29
CA ASP A 34 24.17 -7.07 -2.48
C ASP A 34 23.29 -7.19 -1.22
N THR A 35 23.88 -7.16 -0.02
CA THR A 35 23.14 -7.20 1.24
C THR A 35 22.31 -5.94 1.43
N GLU A 36 22.86 -4.77 1.08
CA GLU A 36 22.16 -3.49 1.15
C GLU A 36 20.99 -3.45 0.17
N ALA A 37 21.17 -3.95 -1.05
CA ALA A 37 20.11 -4.09 -2.04
C ALA A 37 18.98 -5.02 -1.53
N ASP A 38 19.31 -6.18 -0.98
CA ASP A 38 18.33 -7.12 -0.42
C ASP A 38 17.55 -6.50 0.75
N GLN A 39 18.21 -5.72 1.61
CA GLN A 39 17.56 -4.99 2.70
C GLN A 39 16.58 -3.94 2.20
N LEU A 40 16.93 -3.19 1.14
CA LEU A 40 16.05 -2.22 0.51
C LEU A 40 14.82 -2.88 -0.14
N VAL A 41 15.02 -4.03 -0.81
CA VAL A 41 13.90 -4.81 -1.37
C VAL A 41 12.94 -5.28 -0.28
N VAL A 42 13.46 -5.73 0.86
CA VAL A 42 12.63 -6.12 2.01
C VAL A 42 11.93 -4.90 2.63
N ARG A 43 12.64 -3.78 2.80
CA ARG A 43 12.09 -2.52 3.31
C ARG A 43 10.94 -2.02 2.42
N ARG A 44 11.13 -2.02 1.09
CA ARG A 44 10.10 -1.61 0.10
C ARG A 44 8.79 -2.39 0.23
N LYS A 45 8.87 -3.67 0.60
CA LYS A 45 7.68 -4.51 0.82
C LYS A 45 6.95 -4.22 2.12
N ARG A 46 7.64 -3.68 3.12
CA ARG A 46 7.16 -3.48 4.50
C ARG A 46 7.02 -2.01 4.89
N LEU A 47 6.81 -1.14 3.90
CA LEU A 47 6.63 0.28 4.14
C LEU A 47 5.35 0.54 4.95
N PRO A 48 5.42 1.30 6.07
CA PRO A 48 4.23 1.67 6.85
C PRO A 48 3.26 2.54 6.05
N GLU A 49 3.72 3.27 5.04
CA GLU A 49 2.90 4.04 4.10
C GLU A 49 1.88 3.16 3.34
N ARG A 50 2.16 1.86 3.17
CA ARG A 50 1.21 0.91 2.58
C ARG A 50 0.01 0.66 3.48
N ASP A 51 0.24 0.56 4.78
CA ASP A 51 -0.81 0.35 5.77
C ASP A 51 -1.66 1.61 5.94
N ASP A 52 -1.02 2.80 5.89
CA ASP A 52 -1.75 4.07 5.89
C ASP A 52 -2.62 4.20 4.64
N LEU A 53 -2.10 3.96 3.44
CA LEU A 53 -2.87 3.98 2.19
C LEU A 53 -4.03 2.98 2.22
N ALA A 54 -3.81 1.76 2.71
CA ALA A 54 -4.86 0.76 2.87
C ALA A 54 -5.96 1.24 3.83
N THR A 55 -5.58 1.92 4.93
CA THR A 55 -6.50 2.50 5.89
C THR A 55 -7.34 3.62 5.25
N ARG A 56 -6.71 4.56 4.51
CA ARG A 56 -7.42 5.64 3.80
C ARG A 56 -8.36 5.10 2.72
N THR A 57 -7.94 4.08 1.99
CA THR A 57 -8.77 3.39 1.00
C THR A 57 -10.01 2.75 1.64
N SER A 58 -9.83 2.10 2.79
CA SER A 58 -10.94 1.51 3.55
C SER A 58 -11.91 2.58 4.07
N GLN A 59 -11.40 3.71 4.56
CA GLN A 59 -12.22 4.85 4.99
C GLN A 59 -13.06 5.40 3.83
N MET A 60 -12.46 5.59 2.65
CA MET A 60 -13.17 6.06 1.46
C MET A 60 -14.26 5.05 1.02
N THR A 61 -13.94 3.76 1.02
CA THR A 61 -14.92 2.69 0.70
C THR A 61 -16.10 2.70 1.68
N THR A 62 -15.83 2.92 2.96
CA THR A 62 -16.88 3.00 4.00
C THR A 62 -17.75 4.23 3.80
N TRP A 63 -17.12 5.36 3.47
CA TRP A 63 -17.81 6.60 3.15
C TRP A 63 -18.76 6.43 1.94
N GLU A 64 -18.28 5.83 0.85
CA GLU A 64 -19.08 5.57 -0.36
C GLU A 64 -20.27 4.65 -0.08
N LYS A 65 -20.09 3.62 0.74
CA LYS A 65 -21.18 2.73 1.17
C LYS A 65 -22.25 3.49 1.95
N ARG A 66 -21.84 4.34 2.89
CA ARG A 66 -22.79 5.15 3.67
C ARG A 66 -23.57 6.10 2.79
N ARG A 67 -22.89 6.81 1.88
CA ARG A 67 -23.54 7.67 0.88
C ARG A 67 -24.60 6.92 0.08
N THR A 68 -24.25 5.73 -0.42
CA THR A 68 -25.18 4.89 -1.20
C THR A 68 -26.41 4.51 -0.38
N GLN A 69 -26.24 4.14 0.89
CA GLN A 69 -27.36 3.81 1.79
C GLN A 69 -28.29 4.99 2.04
N LEU A 70 -27.71 6.18 2.28
CA LEU A 70 -28.51 7.40 2.50
C LEU A 70 -29.33 7.75 1.25
N VAL A 71 -28.71 7.77 0.07
CA VAL A 71 -29.40 8.06 -1.21
C VAL A 71 -30.48 7.03 -1.51
N GLN A 72 -30.22 5.75 -1.26
CA GLN A 72 -31.22 4.72 -1.44
C GLN A 72 -32.44 4.92 -0.51
N ARG A 73 -32.19 5.19 0.77
CA ARG A 73 -33.26 5.38 1.75
C ARG A 73 -34.11 6.61 1.44
N LEU A 74 -33.47 7.71 1.01
CA LEU A 74 -34.17 8.91 0.51
C LEU A 74 -35.08 8.60 -0.68
N GLY A 75 -34.61 7.79 -1.61
CA GLY A 75 -35.42 7.34 -2.75
C GLY A 75 -36.63 6.49 -2.33
N GLU A 76 -36.45 5.61 -1.34
CA GLU A 76 -37.56 4.81 -0.77
C GLU A 76 -38.62 5.70 -0.11
N LEU A 77 -38.20 6.69 0.68
CA LEU A 77 -39.11 7.64 1.34
C LEU A 77 -39.85 8.51 0.31
N THR A 78 -39.18 8.99 -0.72
CA THR A 78 -39.81 9.72 -1.81
C THR A 78 -40.93 8.90 -2.45
N ALA A 79 -40.68 7.60 -2.70
CA ALA A 79 -41.70 6.72 -3.27
C ALA A 79 -42.92 6.51 -2.31
N VAL A 80 -42.68 6.44 -0.99
CA VAL A 80 -43.75 6.35 0.01
C VAL A 80 -44.59 7.64 -0.01
N ILE A 81 -43.97 8.80 0.01
CA ILE A 81 -44.66 10.11 -0.03
C ILE A 81 -45.51 10.23 -1.29
N GLU A 82 -44.92 9.98 -2.48
CA GLU A 82 -45.65 10.02 -3.75
C GLU A 82 -46.84 9.05 -3.78
N SER A 83 -46.70 7.87 -3.19
CA SER A 83 -47.76 6.87 -3.11
C SER A 83 -48.88 7.31 -2.18
N ALA A 84 -48.56 7.90 -1.02
CA ALA A 84 -49.56 8.42 -0.05
C ALA A 84 -50.31 9.60 -0.63
N GLU A 85 -49.62 10.56 -1.27
CA GLU A 85 -50.25 11.71 -1.95
C GLU A 85 -51.21 11.25 -3.07
N ALA A 86 -50.81 10.28 -3.91
CA ALA A 86 -51.67 9.74 -4.95
C ALA A 86 -52.91 9.07 -4.41
N ALA A 87 -52.77 8.23 -3.37
CA ALA A 87 -53.88 7.56 -2.73
C ALA A 87 -54.83 8.57 -2.04
N ASN A 88 -54.30 9.59 -1.38
CA ASN A 88 -55.06 10.66 -0.76
C ASN A 88 -55.86 11.48 -1.80
N ALA A 89 -55.32 11.72 -2.97
CA ALA A 89 -56.02 12.39 -4.05
C ALA A 89 -57.21 11.57 -4.59
N GLU A 90 -57.04 10.24 -4.72
CA GLU A 90 -58.13 9.34 -5.11
C GLU A 90 -59.24 9.31 -4.05
N LEU A 91 -58.90 9.16 -2.78
CA LEU A 91 -59.85 9.16 -1.67
C LEU A 91 -60.58 10.51 -1.58
N THR A 92 -59.93 11.61 -1.82
CA THR A 92 -60.54 12.95 -1.87
C THR A 92 -61.60 13.01 -2.95
N THR A 93 -61.31 12.50 -4.17
CA THR A 93 -62.27 12.42 -5.26
C THR A 93 -63.48 11.57 -4.94
N ASP A 94 -63.28 10.41 -4.30
CA ASP A 94 -64.35 9.52 -3.88
C ASP A 94 -65.22 10.18 -2.79
N ARG A 95 -64.61 10.83 -1.82
CA ARG A 95 -65.32 11.56 -0.74
C ARG A 95 -66.21 12.65 -1.35
N GLU A 96 -65.69 13.46 -2.27
CA GLU A 96 -66.47 14.52 -2.95
C GLU A 96 -67.65 13.92 -3.70
N ARG A 97 -67.50 12.76 -4.35
CA ARG A 97 -68.56 12.05 -5.04
C ARG A 97 -69.65 11.60 -4.08
N LEU A 98 -69.30 11.01 -2.91
CA LEU A 98 -70.23 10.58 -1.91
C LEU A 98 -70.96 11.77 -1.24
N GLU A 99 -70.29 12.87 -1.00
CA GLU A 99 -70.91 14.11 -0.49
C GLU A 99 -71.91 14.69 -1.49
N ALA A 100 -71.61 14.64 -2.80
CA ALA A 100 -72.56 15.07 -3.81
C ALA A 100 -73.82 14.17 -3.87
N GLN A 101 -73.68 12.85 -3.69
CA GLN A 101 -74.77 11.89 -3.60
C GLN A 101 -75.62 12.16 -2.35
N MET A 102 -74.98 12.39 -1.21
CA MET A 102 -75.65 12.67 0.06
C MET A 102 -76.59 13.90 -0.03
N LYS A 103 -76.26 14.91 -0.82
CA LYS A 103 -77.10 16.11 -1.09
C LYS A 103 -78.42 15.78 -1.79
N THR A 104 -78.54 14.67 -2.49
CA THR A 104 -79.71 14.29 -3.30
C THR A 104 -80.52 13.14 -2.68
N VAL A 105 -80.01 12.49 -1.68
CA VAL A 105 -80.67 11.36 -0.98
C VAL A 105 -81.79 11.88 -0.08
N ILE A 106 -82.99 11.22 -0.16
CA ILE A 106 -84.13 11.52 0.65
C ILE A 106 -84.37 10.41 1.73
N ALA A 107 -83.89 9.18 1.49
CA ALA A 107 -84.10 8.05 2.37
C ALA A 107 -83.08 8.06 3.56
N PRO A 108 -83.56 8.09 4.82
CA PRO A 108 -82.66 8.20 5.99
C PRO A 108 -81.60 7.07 6.08
N ARG A 109 -81.95 5.82 5.75
CA ARG A 109 -81.06 4.67 5.80
C ARG A 109 -79.93 4.78 4.75
N GLU A 110 -80.20 5.36 3.60
CA GLU A 110 -79.23 5.58 2.54
C GLU A 110 -78.27 6.72 2.93
N ALA A 111 -78.77 7.77 3.56
CA ALA A 111 -77.93 8.84 4.10
C ALA A 111 -76.98 8.35 5.19
N GLU A 112 -77.45 7.48 6.13
CA GLU A 112 -76.63 6.84 7.16
C GLU A 112 -75.51 5.98 6.54
N ALA A 113 -75.81 5.20 5.48
CA ALA A 113 -74.79 4.39 4.79
C ALA A 113 -73.73 5.27 4.15
N LEU A 114 -74.10 6.35 3.42
CA LEU A 114 -73.16 7.28 2.85
C LEU A 114 -72.28 7.99 3.89
N MET A 115 -72.86 8.38 5.03
CA MET A 115 -72.09 8.97 6.14
C MET A 115 -71.01 7.99 6.63
N HIS A 116 -71.36 6.71 6.83
CA HIS A 116 -70.41 5.71 7.27
C HIS A 116 -69.27 5.45 6.23
N GLU A 117 -69.62 5.50 4.91
CA GLU A 117 -68.61 5.41 3.86
C GLU A 117 -67.65 6.61 3.89
N ILE A 118 -68.17 7.84 4.08
CA ILE A 118 -67.37 9.05 4.21
C ILE A 118 -66.45 8.97 5.43
N GLU A 119 -66.97 8.55 6.61
CA GLU A 119 -66.17 8.34 7.84
C GLU A 119 -65.04 7.33 7.59
N THR A 120 -65.32 6.26 6.83
CA THR A 120 -64.32 5.24 6.49
C THR A 120 -63.21 5.85 5.56
N ILE A 121 -63.59 6.72 4.62
CA ILE A 121 -62.61 7.40 3.73
C ILE A 121 -61.79 8.39 4.58
N ASP A 122 -62.43 9.18 5.45
CA ASP A 122 -61.72 10.14 6.31
C ASP A 122 -60.70 9.41 7.19
N GLY A 123 -61.05 8.27 7.81
CA GLY A 123 -60.12 7.47 8.58
C GLY A 123 -58.93 6.95 7.77
N LYS A 124 -59.14 6.52 6.52
CA LYS A 124 -58.03 6.11 5.63
C LYS A 124 -57.14 7.27 5.24
N ARG A 125 -57.67 8.44 5.03
CA ARG A 125 -56.93 9.66 4.73
C ARG A 125 -56.07 10.08 5.90
N ASP A 126 -56.61 10.03 7.13
CA ASP A 126 -55.84 10.30 8.35
C ASP A 126 -54.67 9.34 8.49
N GLU A 127 -54.83 8.03 8.18
CA GLU A 127 -53.75 7.05 8.21
C GLU A 127 -52.66 7.35 7.15
N LEU A 128 -53.05 7.78 5.94
CA LEU A 128 -52.09 8.16 4.87
C LEU A 128 -51.36 9.47 5.19
N ASP A 129 -52.07 10.45 5.78
CA ASP A 129 -51.46 11.72 6.21
C ASP A 129 -50.43 11.49 7.32
N ASP A 130 -50.67 10.56 8.26
CA ASP A 130 -49.73 10.16 9.30
C ASP A 130 -48.51 9.45 8.70
N GLU A 131 -48.70 8.55 7.72
CA GLU A 131 -47.61 7.86 7.03
C GLU A 131 -46.74 8.85 6.23
N GLU A 132 -47.35 9.76 5.50
CA GLU A 132 -46.68 10.81 4.72
C GLU A 132 -45.87 11.73 5.64
N LEU A 133 -46.46 12.19 6.75
CA LEU A 133 -45.78 13.05 7.71
C LEU A 133 -44.54 12.36 8.32
N ALA A 134 -44.69 11.11 8.72
CA ALA A 134 -43.56 10.33 9.25
C ALA A 134 -42.42 10.15 8.21
N ALA A 135 -42.79 9.92 6.93
CA ALA A 135 -41.83 9.80 5.84
C ALA A 135 -41.11 11.13 5.55
N LEU A 136 -41.84 12.26 5.59
CA LEU A 136 -41.28 13.60 5.41
C LEU A 136 -40.30 13.98 6.55
N GLU A 137 -40.64 13.64 7.79
CA GLU A 137 -39.77 13.90 8.94
C GLU A 137 -38.47 13.07 8.85
N GLU A 138 -38.55 11.78 8.48
CA GLU A 138 -37.36 10.94 8.25
C GLU A 138 -36.53 11.45 7.06
N GLN A 139 -37.18 11.85 5.96
CA GLN A 139 -36.52 12.41 4.78
C GLN A 139 -35.71 13.66 5.13
N ALA A 140 -36.30 14.60 5.87
CA ALA A 140 -35.60 15.81 6.30
C ALA A 140 -34.36 15.51 7.15
N ALA A 141 -34.46 14.58 8.08
CA ALA A 141 -33.32 14.16 8.92
C ALA A 141 -32.21 13.50 8.11
N LEU A 142 -32.56 12.69 7.09
CA LEU A 142 -31.58 12.02 6.23
C LEU A 142 -30.95 12.97 5.22
N ASP A 143 -31.65 13.99 4.74
CA ASP A 143 -31.09 15.05 3.90
C ASP A 143 -30.02 15.86 4.64
N ASP A 144 -30.25 16.18 5.91
CA ASP A 144 -29.27 16.82 6.77
C ASP A 144 -28.04 15.91 6.98
N ASP A 145 -28.28 14.64 7.25
CA ASP A 145 -27.19 13.63 7.42
C ASP A 145 -26.39 13.46 6.12
N LEU A 146 -27.06 13.38 4.96
CA LEU A 146 -26.39 13.30 3.65
C LEU A 146 -25.56 14.55 3.37
N THR A 147 -26.09 15.72 3.67
CA THR A 147 -25.38 17.00 3.49
C THR A 147 -24.12 17.06 4.34
N ALA A 148 -24.22 16.70 5.63
CA ALA A 148 -23.08 16.63 6.53
C ALA A 148 -22.05 15.58 6.05
N HIS A 149 -22.55 14.41 5.62
CA HIS A 149 -21.70 13.34 5.09
C HIS A 149 -20.93 13.75 3.84
N LEU A 150 -21.59 14.39 2.87
CA LEU A 150 -20.96 14.91 1.67
C LEU A 150 -19.92 15.99 1.98
N GLY A 151 -20.13 16.80 3.01
CA GLY A 151 -19.17 17.80 3.47
C GLY A 151 -17.81 17.23 3.90
N THR A 152 -17.73 15.91 4.19
CA THR A 152 -16.46 15.24 4.57
C THR A 152 -15.67 14.69 3.39
N GLU A 153 -16.26 14.63 2.18
CA GLU A 153 -15.69 13.97 1.00
C GLU A 153 -14.31 14.51 0.63
N GLU A 154 -14.20 15.84 0.51
CA GLU A 154 -12.95 16.46 0.05
C GLU A 154 -11.79 16.21 1.02
N SER A 155 -12.05 16.24 2.32
CA SER A 155 -11.01 15.94 3.32
C SER A 155 -10.53 14.49 3.25
N LEU A 156 -11.45 13.54 3.04
CA LEU A 156 -11.11 12.12 2.88
C LEU A 156 -10.32 11.87 1.59
N ARG A 157 -10.74 12.48 0.49
CA ARG A 157 -10.02 12.39 -0.79
C ARG A 157 -8.64 13.04 -0.72
N ALA A 158 -8.52 14.18 -0.05
CA ALA A 158 -7.23 14.84 0.15
C ALA A 158 -6.29 13.96 1.00
N ALA A 159 -6.79 13.34 2.07
CA ALA A 159 -6.02 12.41 2.89
C ALA A 159 -5.57 11.18 2.09
N LEU A 160 -6.44 10.61 1.26
CA LEU A 160 -6.12 9.47 0.40
C LEU A 160 -5.03 9.83 -0.62
N ARG A 161 -5.15 10.97 -1.31
CA ARG A 161 -4.13 11.46 -2.25
C ARG A 161 -2.78 11.68 -1.57
N SER A 162 -2.79 12.33 -0.40
CA SER A 162 -1.56 12.57 0.38
C SER A 162 -0.86 11.29 0.79
N SER A 163 -1.61 10.26 1.15
CA SER A 163 -1.08 8.95 1.53
C SER A 163 -0.50 8.21 0.32
N ASP A 164 -1.17 8.26 -0.83
CA ASP A 164 -0.69 7.68 -2.09
C ASP A 164 0.60 8.36 -2.57
N GLU A 165 0.65 9.69 -2.56
CA GLU A 165 1.85 10.45 -2.89
C GLU A 165 3.02 10.20 -1.92
N ALA A 166 2.73 9.98 -0.63
CA ALA A 166 3.75 9.64 0.35
C ALA A 166 4.37 8.27 0.07
N LEU A 167 3.53 7.27 -0.23
CA LEU A 167 3.99 5.94 -0.63
C LEU A 167 4.80 5.99 -1.93
N ALA A 168 4.32 6.73 -2.93
CA ALA A 168 5.02 6.89 -4.21
C ALA A 168 6.42 7.47 -4.00
N ARG A 169 6.56 8.57 -3.26
CA ARG A 169 7.86 9.18 -2.97
C ARG A 169 8.84 8.21 -2.32
N VAL A 170 8.41 7.50 -1.27
CA VAL A 170 9.30 6.55 -0.58
C VAL A 170 9.67 5.37 -1.48
N CYS A 171 8.76 4.92 -2.35
CA CYS A 171 9.08 3.90 -3.35
C CYS A 171 10.10 4.40 -4.38
N ASP A 172 9.93 5.61 -4.89
CA ASP A 172 10.83 6.23 -5.87
C ASP A 172 12.24 6.43 -5.28
N ASP A 173 12.34 6.88 -4.03
CA ASP A 173 13.61 7.01 -3.32
C ASP A 173 14.34 5.66 -3.20
N ILE A 174 13.63 4.62 -2.78
CA ILE A 174 14.20 3.26 -2.68
C ILE A 174 14.60 2.72 -4.06
N ASP A 175 13.79 2.94 -5.09
CA ASP A 175 14.09 2.49 -6.45
C ASP A 175 15.33 3.21 -7.01
N ALA A 176 15.52 4.48 -6.69
CA ALA A 176 16.75 5.23 -7.02
C ALA A 176 17.99 4.70 -6.27
N GLU A 177 17.86 4.38 -4.97
CA GLU A 177 18.95 3.76 -4.20
C GLU A 177 19.31 2.38 -4.78
N LEU A 178 18.32 1.55 -5.13
CA LEU A 178 18.53 0.24 -5.76
C LEU A 178 19.23 0.36 -7.13
N ALA A 179 18.86 1.34 -7.95
CA ALA A 179 19.53 1.61 -9.21
C ALA A 179 21.02 1.97 -9.00
N GLY A 180 21.29 2.85 -8.02
CA GLY A 180 22.67 3.19 -7.66
C GLY A 180 23.48 2.00 -7.15
N LEU A 181 22.87 1.09 -6.38
CA LEU A 181 23.52 -0.14 -5.94
C LEU A 181 23.76 -1.12 -7.10
N ALA A 182 22.85 -1.17 -8.08
CA ALA A 182 23.06 -1.98 -9.29
C ALA A 182 24.26 -1.50 -10.09
N ASP A 183 24.43 -0.18 -10.26
CA ASP A 183 25.61 0.40 -10.92
C ASP A 183 26.91 0.11 -10.13
N GLN A 184 26.86 0.26 -8.80
CA GLN A 184 27.99 -0.10 -7.92
C GLN A 184 28.34 -1.58 -8.03
N ARG A 185 27.33 -2.46 -8.13
CA ARG A 185 27.54 -3.90 -8.31
C ARG A 185 28.27 -4.21 -9.61
N VAL A 186 27.88 -3.57 -10.72
CA VAL A 186 28.55 -3.71 -12.00
C VAL A 186 30.02 -3.30 -11.88
N ALA A 187 30.29 -2.12 -11.30
CA ALA A 187 31.65 -1.64 -11.08
C ALA A 187 32.48 -2.55 -10.15
N ALA A 188 31.85 -3.14 -9.12
CA ALA A 188 32.51 -4.06 -8.21
C ALA A 188 32.84 -5.42 -8.84
N LEU A 189 32.13 -5.82 -9.90
CA LEU A 189 32.39 -7.05 -10.66
C LEU A 189 33.52 -6.88 -11.68
N GLU A 190 33.76 -5.67 -12.22
CA GLU A 190 34.76 -5.44 -13.26
C GLU A 190 36.18 -5.94 -12.91
N PRO A 191 36.71 -5.75 -11.68
CA PRO A 191 38.05 -6.21 -11.34
C PRO A 191 38.12 -7.70 -11.01
N LEU A 192 36.99 -8.43 -10.95
CA LEU A 192 36.96 -9.85 -10.60
C LEU A 192 37.12 -10.73 -11.85
N ASP A 193 37.84 -11.82 -11.70
CA ASP A 193 37.84 -12.87 -12.72
C ASP A 193 36.44 -13.43 -12.92
N SER A 194 36.10 -13.74 -14.17
CA SER A 194 34.78 -14.25 -14.55
C SER A 194 34.40 -15.56 -13.83
N SER A 195 35.37 -16.41 -13.50
CA SER A 195 35.19 -17.63 -12.73
C SER A 195 34.80 -17.34 -11.28
N VAL A 196 35.46 -16.36 -10.66
CA VAL A 196 35.16 -15.91 -9.27
C VAL A 196 33.80 -15.25 -9.21
N ALA A 197 33.49 -14.35 -10.17
CA ALA A 197 32.19 -13.70 -10.26
C ALA A 197 31.05 -14.72 -10.43
N SER A 198 31.23 -15.72 -11.30
CA SER A 198 30.24 -16.78 -11.52
C SER A 198 30.06 -17.66 -10.28
N HIS A 199 31.13 -17.97 -9.58
CA HIS A 199 31.07 -18.73 -8.32
C HIS A 199 30.34 -17.94 -7.24
N TYR A 200 30.67 -16.66 -7.08
CA TYR A 200 29.97 -15.76 -6.16
C TYR A 200 28.45 -15.74 -6.43
N ASP A 201 28.03 -15.54 -7.69
CA ASP A 201 26.60 -15.50 -8.06
C ASP A 201 25.90 -16.85 -7.80
N ALA A 202 26.58 -17.97 -8.05
CA ALA A 202 26.04 -19.31 -7.75
C ALA A 202 25.81 -19.51 -6.25
N VAL A 203 26.79 -19.15 -5.42
CA VAL A 203 26.68 -19.25 -3.95
C VAL A 203 25.60 -18.29 -3.43
N ARG A 204 25.58 -17.03 -3.93
CA ARG A 204 24.55 -16.04 -3.55
C ARG A 204 23.14 -16.55 -3.85
N SER A 205 22.93 -17.12 -5.04
CA SER A 205 21.60 -17.62 -5.42
C SER A 205 21.09 -18.75 -4.53
N SER A 206 22.00 -19.56 -3.97
CA SER A 206 21.66 -20.70 -3.12
C SER A 206 21.57 -20.35 -1.64
N ALA A 207 22.47 -19.48 -1.15
CA ALA A 207 22.66 -19.19 0.27
C ALA A 207 22.22 -17.79 0.72
N GLY A 208 21.87 -16.92 -0.24
CA GLY A 208 21.53 -15.50 -0.02
C GLY A 208 22.74 -14.61 0.25
N VAL A 209 23.61 -15.00 1.18
CA VAL A 209 24.92 -14.37 1.47
C VAL A 209 26.00 -15.26 0.90
N ALA A 210 26.82 -14.74 0.01
CA ALA A 210 27.84 -15.53 -0.69
C ALA A 210 29.15 -15.60 0.08
N VAL A 211 29.56 -14.52 0.73
CA VAL A 211 30.87 -14.37 1.38
C VAL A 211 30.71 -14.31 2.88
N ALA A 212 31.59 -15.00 3.61
CA ALA A 212 31.66 -14.97 5.05
C ALA A 212 33.12 -14.88 5.52
N GLU A 213 33.36 -14.29 6.68
CA GLU A 213 34.68 -14.28 7.32
C GLU A 213 34.87 -15.50 8.22
N LEU A 214 36.09 -16.03 8.27
CA LEU A 214 36.50 -17.02 9.27
C LEU A 214 37.07 -16.27 10.48
N LYS A 215 36.37 -16.29 11.62
CA LYS A 215 36.89 -15.73 12.88
C LYS A 215 37.32 -16.84 13.84
N GLY A 216 38.64 -16.99 13.98
CA GLY A 216 39.20 -18.07 14.73
C GLY A 216 38.90 -19.42 14.09
N HIS A 217 37.97 -20.19 14.64
CA HIS A 217 37.50 -21.45 14.07
C HIS A 217 36.06 -21.38 13.54
N ARG A 218 35.42 -20.21 13.61
CA ARG A 218 34.00 -20.06 13.31
C ARG A 218 33.73 -19.37 11.99
N CYS A 219 32.91 -19.99 11.15
CA CYS A 219 32.38 -19.35 9.96
C CYS A 219 31.26 -18.34 10.36
N GLU A 220 31.45 -17.04 10.09
CA GLU A 220 30.44 -16.01 10.41
C GLU A 220 29.16 -16.11 9.53
N GLY A 221 29.20 -16.93 8.48
CA GLY A 221 28.02 -17.11 7.59
C GLY A 221 27.03 -18.18 8.07
N CYS A 222 27.53 -19.31 8.59
CA CYS A 222 26.68 -20.39 9.13
C CYS A 222 26.78 -20.56 10.65
N HIS A 223 27.71 -19.85 11.29
CA HIS A 223 27.98 -19.87 12.71
C HIS A 223 28.40 -21.24 13.29
N LEU A 224 28.87 -22.13 12.42
CA LEU A 224 29.43 -23.42 12.84
C LEU A 224 30.94 -23.32 13.02
N ASP A 225 31.46 -24.05 13.98
CA ASP A 225 32.88 -24.16 14.22
C ASP A 225 33.50 -25.22 13.30
N LEU A 226 34.63 -24.87 12.68
CA LEU A 226 35.48 -25.74 11.87
C LEU A 226 36.48 -26.46 12.76
N SER A 227 36.81 -27.68 12.43
CA SER A 227 37.89 -28.40 13.09
C SER A 227 39.26 -27.74 12.80
N ALA A 228 40.24 -27.99 13.63
CA ALA A 228 41.58 -27.43 13.43
C ALA A 228 42.17 -27.78 12.05
N ALA A 229 41.93 -28.99 11.55
CA ALA A 229 42.36 -29.42 10.23
C ALA A 229 41.65 -28.66 9.10
N GLU A 230 40.33 -28.44 9.22
CA GLU A 230 39.56 -27.65 8.24
C GLU A 230 40.01 -26.19 8.24
N VAL A 231 40.35 -25.60 9.39
CA VAL A 231 40.90 -24.23 9.49
C VAL A 231 42.26 -24.13 8.81
N ASP A 232 43.15 -25.12 9.03
CA ASP A 232 44.47 -25.11 8.41
C ASP A 232 44.36 -25.25 6.88
N THR A 233 43.52 -26.18 6.39
CA THR A 233 43.22 -26.30 4.94
C THR A 233 42.63 -25.01 4.38
N ALA A 234 41.68 -24.39 5.07
CA ALA A 234 41.08 -23.16 4.63
C ALA A 234 42.09 -22.00 4.51
N LYS A 235 43.06 -21.93 5.42
CA LYS A 235 44.14 -20.95 5.37
C LYS A 235 45.10 -21.19 4.21
N GLU A 236 45.44 -22.44 3.93
CA GLU A 236 46.30 -22.81 2.83
C GLU A 236 45.66 -22.46 1.46
N GLU A 237 44.41 -22.88 1.25
CA GLU A 237 43.63 -22.59 0.05
C GLU A 237 43.40 -21.08 -0.16
N ALA A 238 43.02 -20.37 0.91
CA ALA A 238 42.82 -18.91 0.82
C ALA A 238 44.11 -18.13 0.57
N ALA A 239 45.26 -18.65 0.99
CA ALA A 239 46.58 -18.06 0.68
C ALA A 239 46.90 -18.14 -0.81
N GLU A 240 46.44 -19.19 -1.53
CA GLU A 240 46.70 -19.42 -2.94
C GLU A 240 45.66 -18.67 -3.84
N SER A 241 44.36 -18.75 -3.47
CA SER A 241 43.24 -18.27 -4.33
C SER A 241 42.58 -16.98 -3.83
N GLY A 242 42.88 -16.52 -2.60
CA GLY A 242 42.30 -15.36 -1.96
C GLY A 242 40.99 -15.66 -1.19
N PHE A 243 40.42 -16.85 -1.35
CA PHE A 243 39.26 -17.37 -0.61
C PHE A 243 39.25 -18.90 -0.65
N THR A 244 38.38 -19.52 0.15
CA THR A 244 38.03 -20.94 0.05
C THR A 244 36.54 -21.12 0.26
N ASP A 245 36.01 -22.33 0.07
CA ASP A 245 34.60 -22.61 0.37
C ASP A 245 34.46 -23.20 1.77
N CYS A 246 33.49 -22.69 2.53
CA CYS A 246 33.18 -23.26 3.84
C CYS A 246 32.67 -24.70 3.68
N PRO A 247 33.35 -25.71 4.31
CA PRO A 247 32.97 -27.12 4.16
C PRO A 247 31.59 -27.43 4.74
N GLN A 248 31.06 -26.55 5.60
CA GLN A 248 29.78 -26.75 6.25
C GLN A 248 28.59 -26.12 5.48
N CYS A 249 28.79 -24.99 4.77
CA CYS A 249 27.69 -24.26 4.15
C CYS A 249 27.95 -23.80 2.72
N GLY A 250 29.14 -24.05 2.16
CA GLY A 250 29.49 -23.73 0.78
C GLY A 250 29.63 -22.23 0.47
N ARG A 251 29.67 -21.36 1.50
CA ARG A 251 29.93 -19.93 1.27
C ARG A 251 31.42 -19.70 1.05
N MET A 252 31.73 -18.72 0.21
CA MET A 252 33.10 -18.25 0.01
C MET A 252 33.65 -17.69 1.33
N LEU A 253 34.67 -18.31 1.87
CA LEU A 253 35.24 -18.01 3.18
C LEU A 253 36.51 -17.17 3.01
N ILE A 254 36.51 -16.00 3.63
CA ILE A 254 37.67 -15.12 3.74
C ILE A 254 38.36 -15.41 5.08
N VAL A 255 39.69 -15.62 5.05
CA VAL A 255 40.49 -16.05 6.20
C VAL A 255 41.39 -14.90 6.66
#